data_4e79768ba4cc089951563ce5e1ed77d6
#
_entry.id   4e79768ba4cc089951563ce5e1ed77d6
#
_cell.length_a   1.000
_cell.length_b   1.000
_cell.length_c   1.000
_cell.angle_alpha   90.00
_cell.angle_beta   90.00
_cell.angle_gamma   90.00
#
_symmetry.space_group_name_H-M   'P 1'
#
loop_
_entity.id
_entity.type
_entity.pdbx_description
1 polymer ?
#
loop_
_entity_poly.entity_id
_entity_poly.type
_entity_poly.pdbx_seq_one_letter_code
_entity_poly.pdbx_strand_id
1 'polypeptide(L)'
;LSSATSSQVDVSYSVAEPSVVDEYNAKYGTNYEMLDVSQVKLSSTTSSISSGKLYADNVEVELSGLEALKAGNSYVLPMRVHSSSVSTLSGTNIAYFFFSKPLKITKAGNFSNHYISVKFPVGTFFSSFTYEALINVDYFLDNNTIMGTEGVMILRIGDAGGGITPKDYLEVAGRQNYRVTKPLLTNRWYHVALTYDQPTGKTGIYVNGEKWAGSDWGIDGFDPNSDMGFYIGRIYGFKWGERPFHGKMSEVR
;
A
#
# COMPACT_ATOMS: atom_id res chain seq x y z
N LEU A 1 24.49 -17.45 18.27
CA LEU A 1 25.27 -18.68 18.01
C LEU A 1 24.31 -19.87 17.78
N SER A 2 24.74 -20.85 16.98
CA SER A 2 23.99 -22.11 16.79
C SER A 2 24.13 -23.08 17.97
N SER A 3 25.22 -22.94 18.74
CA SER A 3 25.48 -23.67 19.97
C SER A 3 26.26 -22.83 20.96
N ALA A 4 26.09 -23.09 22.24
CA ALA A 4 26.82 -22.40 23.30
C ALA A 4 28.32 -22.77 23.26
N THR A 5 29.19 -21.80 23.51
CA THR A 5 30.65 -21.98 23.60
C THR A 5 31.08 -22.11 25.05
N SER A 6 32.22 -22.74 25.29
CA SER A 6 32.84 -22.85 26.63
C SER A 6 33.58 -21.56 27.04
N SER A 7 33.76 -20.60 26.13
CA SER A 7 34.42 -19.32 26.36
C SER A 7 33.53 -18.18 25.91
N GLN A 8 33.84 -16.96 26.38
CA GLN A 8 33.17 -15.76 25.92
C GLN A 8 33.46 -15.53 24.41
N VAL A 9 32.47 -15.02 23.70
CA VAL A 9 32.58 -14.63 22.30
C VAL A 9 32.37 -13.13 22.19
N ASP A 10 33.37 -12.41 21.70
CA ASP A 10 33.27 -10.97 21.47
C ASP A 10 32.69 -10.69 20.08
N VAL A 11 31.76 -9.76 20.05
CA VAL A 11 31.01 -9.36 18.86
C VAL A 11 31.13 -7.87 18.64
N SER A 12 31.38 -7.46 17.40
CA SER A 12 31.41 -6.06 16.99
C SER A 12 30.37 -5.77 15.92
N TYR A 13 29.87 -4.54 15.92
CA TYR A 13 28.83 -4.04 15.03
C TYR A 13 29.32 -2.79 14.32
N SER A 14 29.04 -2.70 13.03
CA SER A 14 29.33 -1.52 12.23
C SER A 14 28.27 -1.36 11.13
N VAL A 15 28.13 -0.14 10.63
CA VAL A 15 27.46 0.07 9.35
C VAL A 15 28.37 -0.53 8.27
N ALA A 16 27.80 -1.32 7.37
CA ALA A 16 28.56 -1.91 6.27
C ALA A 16 28.84 -0.85 5.18
N GLU A 17 29.79 -1.15 4.32
CA GLU A 17 30.21 -0.28 3.22
C GLU A 17 29.14 -0.16 2.12
N PRO A 18 29.07 0.96 1.36
CA PRO A 18 28.06 1.20 0.33
C PRO A 18 28.01 0.12 -0.76
N SER A 19 29.13 -0.51 -1.10
CA SER A 19 29.19 -1.60 -2.08
C SER A 19 28.23 -2.77 -1.77
N VAL A 20 27.95 -2.99 -0.49
CA VAL A 20 27.00 -4.01 -0.03
C VAL A 20 25.57 -3.68 -0.49
N VAL A 21 25.20 -2.40 -0.55
CA VAL A 21 23.90 -1.96 -1.05
C VAL A 21 23.84 -2.10 -2.56
N ASP A 22 24.94 -1.78 -3.27
CA ASP A 22 25.02 -1.96 -4.73
C ASP A 22 24.87 -3.44 -5.11
N GLU A 23 25.55 -4.34 -4.38
CA GLU A 23 25.42 -5.79 -4.57
C GLU A 23 23.98 -6.29 -4.30
N TYR A 24 23.35 -5.78 -3.23
CA TYR A 24 21.95 -6.09 -2.90
C TYR A 24 21.03 -5.64 -4.02
N ASN A 25 21.15 -4.39 -4.47
CA ASN A 25 20.34 -3.82 -5.54
C ASN A 25 20.50 -4.62 -6.85
N ALA A 26 21.72 -4.95 -7.23
CA ALA A 26 21.99 -5.74 -8.42
C ALA A 26 21.39 -7.15 -8.34
N LYS A 27 21.48 -7.79 -7.18
CA LYS A 27 20.98 -9.16 -6.95
C LYS A 27 19.45 -9.24 -6.99
N TYR A 28 18.76 -8.25 -6.45
CA TYR A 28 17.30 -8.28 -6.27
C TYR A 28 16.55 -7.35 -7.22
N GLY A 29 17.24 -6.63 -8.12
CA GLY A 29 16.63 -5.70 -9.06
C GLY A 29 15.98 -4.49 -8.37
N THR A 30 16.56 -4.04 -7.26
CA THR A 30 16.09 -2.90 -6.46
C THR A 30 16.97 -1.67 -6.64
N ASN A 31 16.57 -0.53 -6.08
CA ASN A 31 17.29 0.74 -6.15
C ASN A 31 17.30 1.48 -4.81
N TYR A 32 17.55 0.74 -3.74
CA TYR A 32 17.69 1.34 -2.40
C TYR A 32 18.88 2.30 -2.34
N GLU A 33 18.69 3.46 -1.73
CA GLU A 33 19.77 4.38 -1.35
C GLU A 33 20.28 3.99 0.06
N MET A 34 21.59 4.02 0.25
CA MET A 34 22.16 3.80 1.58
C MET A 34 21.79 4.97 2.49
N LEU A 35 21.33 4.67 3.71
CA LEU A 35 21.12 5.70 4.74
C LEU A 35 22.49 6.33 5.12
N ASP A 36 22.53 7.65 5.24
CA ASP A 36 23.77 8.36 5.61
C ASP A 36 24.24 7.91 7.01
N VAL A 37 25.50 7.52 7.10
CA VAL A 37 26.11 7.02 8.35
C VAL A 37 26.03 8.04 9.48
N SER A 38 26.05 9.35 9.14
CA SER A 38 25.90 10.43 10.13
C SER A 38 24.54 10.44 10.85
N GLN A 39 23.54 9.77 10.27
CA GLN A 39 22.19 9.62 10.83
C GLN A 39 22.08 8.43 11.80
N VAL A 40 23.15 7.62 11.93
CA VAL A 40 23.13 6.36 12.66
C VAL A 40 24.02 6.46 13.89
N LYS A 41 23.45 6.18 15.06
CA LYS A 41 24.17 6.10 16.32
C LYS A 41 23.90 4.76 16.99
N LEU A 42 24.95 4.05 17.34
CA LEU A 42 24.88 2.82 18.11
C LEU A 42 25.06 3.09 19.58
N SER A 43 24.31 2.43 20.44
CA SER A 43 24.50 2.48 21.90
C SER A 43 25.86 1.88 22.30
N SER A 44 26.33 0.90 21.54
CA SER A 44 27.67 0.31 21.63
C SER A 44 28.08 -0.27 20.28
N THR A 45 29.36 -0.20 19.94
CA THR A 45 29.92 -0.90 18.76
C THR A 45 30.37 -2.31 19.06
N THR A 46 30.28 -2.75 20.31
CA THR A 46 30.71 -4.08 20.76
C THR A 46 29.74 -4.63 21.79
N SER A 47 29.63 -5.96 21.85
CA SER A 47 29.01 -6.68 22.93
C SER A 47 29.68 -8.06 23.08
N SER A 48 29.28 -8.84 24.08
CA SER A 48 29.81 -10.18 24.25
C SER A 48 28.70 -11.19 24.53
N ILE A 49 28.96 -12.42 24.11
CA ILE A 49 28.13 -13.58 24.44
C ILE A 49 28.89 -14.35 25.54
N SER A 50 28.37 -14.38 26.74
CA SER A 50 29.00 -15.06 27.86
C SER A 50 29.08 -16.58 27.62
N SER A 51 30.07 -17.24 28.23
CA SER A 51 30.17 -18.69 28.20
C SER A 51 28.84 -19.38 28.57
N GLY A 52 28.45 -20.38 27.80
CA GLY A 52 27.20 -21.10 27.98
C GLY A 52 25.93 -20.36 27.48
N LYS A 53 26.04 -19.16 26.92
CA LYS A 53 24.94 -18.41 26.33
C LYS A 53 24.95 -18.48 24.81
N LEU A 54 23.79 -18.17 24.21
CA LEU A 54 23.59 -18.16 22.74
C LEU A 54 23.50 -16.75 22.18
N TYR A 55 23.18 -15.76 23.02
CA TYR A 55 22.86 -14.39 22.61
C TYR A 55 23.72 -13.40 23.39
N ALA A 56 24.11 -12.33 22.72
CA ALA A 56 24.71 -11.14 23.32
C ALA A 56 23.62 -10.24 23.88
N ASP A 57 24.02 -9.27 24.69
CA ASP A 57 23.14 -8.16 25.06
C ASP A 57 22.76 -7.34 23.82
N ASN A 58 21.58 -6.72 23.85
CA ASN A 58 21.08 -5.92 22.76
C ASN A 58 21.92 -4.66 22.56
N VAL A 59 22.20 -4.34 21.30
CA VAL A 59 22.73 -3.04 20.90
C VAL A 59 21.61 -2.26 20.24
N GLU A 60 21.35 -1.05 20.75
CA GLU A 60 20.33 -0.17 20.22
C GLU A 60 20.91 0.67 19.07
N VAL A 61 20.10 0.85 18.02
CA VAL A 61 20.40 1.70 16.88
C VAL A 61 19.45 2.89 16.91
N GLU A 62 19.98 4.07 17.18
CA GLU A 62 19.25 5.33 17.15
C GLU A 62 19.43 5.96 15.77
N LEU A 63 18.32 6.36 15.13
CA LEU A 63 18.33 7.05 13.85
C LEU A 63 17.84 8.48 14.03
N SER A 64 18.53 9.44 13.39
CA SER A 64 18.19 10.85 13.44
C SER A 64 18.12 11.47 12.05
N GLY A 65 17.49 12.64 11.92
CA GLY A 65 17.43 13.36 10.64
C GLY A 65 16.60 12.68 9.55
N LEU A 66 15.75 11.71 9.89
CA LEU A 66 14.93 10.98 8.91
C LEU A 66 13.90 11.89 8.20
N GLU A 67 13.60 13.04 8.79
CA GLU A 67 12.73 14.05 8.16
C GLU A 67 13.35 14.65 6.90
N ALA A 68 14.66 14.64 6.76
CA ALA A 68 15.39 15.13 5.58
C ALA A 68 15.38 14.15 4.40
N LEU A 69 14.99 12.89 4.62
CA LEU A 69 14.89 11.90 3.57
C LEU A 69 13.90 12.34 2.47
N LYS A 70 14.20 12.01 1.22
CA LYS A 70 13.33 12.33 0.09
C LYS A 70 12.09 11.44 0.11
N ALA A 71 10.92 12.05 -0.02
CA ALA A 71 9.66 11.30 -0.14
C ALA A 71 9.65 10.49 -1.43
N GLY A 72 9.19 9.24 -1.35
CA GLY A 72 9.13 8.32 -2.49
C GLY A 72 10.41 7.52 -2.73
N ASN A 73 11.55 7.87 -2.09
CA ASN A 73 12.75 7.05 -2.13
C ASN A 73 12.70 5.98 -1.03
N SER A 74 13.33 4.86 -1.30
CA SER A 74 13.53 3.76 -0.36
C SER A 74 14.98 3.70 0.06
N TYR A 75 15.20 3.60 1.36
CA TYR A 75 16.55 3.61 1.97
C TYR A 75 16.83 2.31 2.67
N VAL A 76 18.10 1.97 2.80
CA VAL A 76 18.54 0.78 3.53
C VAL A 76 19.73 1.12 4.43
N LEU A 77 19.71 0.58 5.65
CA LEU A 77 20.85 0.56 6.57
C LEU A 77 21.38 -0.87 6.65
N PRO A 78 22.54 -1.16 6.05
CA PRO A 78 23.19 -2.46 6.20
C PRO A 78 24.05 -2.46 7.46
N MET A 79 23.73 -3.32 8.42
CA MET A 79 24.49 -3.50 9.66
C MET A 79 25.29 -4.79 9.60
N ARG A 80 26.61 -4.67 9.76
CA ARG A 80 27.53 -5.80 9.78
C ARG A 80 27.80 -6.27 11.20
N VAL A 81 27.77 -7.58 11.38
CA VAL A 81 28.21 -8.26 12.60
C VAL A 81 29.54 -8.97 12.31
N HIS A 82 30.51 -8.81 13.17
CA HIS A 82 31.81 -9.46 13.10
C HIS A 82 32.20 -10.01 14.48
N SER A 83 32.98 -11.10 14.50
CA SER A 83 33.62 -11.60 15.70
C SER A 83 35.04 -12.02 15.38
N SER A 84 35.96 -11.70 16.29
CA SER A 84 37.36 -12.19 16.25
C SER A 84 37.52 -13.57 16.90
N SER A 85 36.53 -13.96 17.72
CA SER A 85 36.59 -15.21 18.51
C SER A 85 36.00 -16.41 17.76
N VAL A 86 35.03 -16.17 16.85
CA VAL A 86 34.37 -17.22 16.06
C VAL A 86 34.16 -16.74 14.62
N SER A 87 34.22 -17.67 13.68
CA SER A 87 33.92 -17.34 12.28
C SER A 87 32.43 -17.00 12.10
N THR A 88 32.16 -15.87 11.46
CA THR A 88 30.81 -15.51 11.03
C THR A 88 30.47 -16.26 9.75
N LEU A 89 29.23 -16.71 9.64
CA LEU A 89 28.76 -17.40 8.43
C LEU A 89 28.67 -16.38 7.28
N SER A 90 29.38 -16.65 6.18
CA SER A 90 29.37 -15.81 4.99
C SER A 90 27.96 -15.60 4.44
N GLY A 91 27.61 -14.38 4.07
CA GLY A 91 26.32 -14.01 3.52
C GLY A 91 25.18 -13.83 4.54
N THR A 92 25.42 -14.09 5.84
CA THR A 92 24.42 -13.88 6.91
C THR A 92 24.90 -12.94 8.01
N ASN A 93 26.09 -12.36 7.84
CA ASN A 93 26.69 -11.43 8.79
C ASN A 93 26.29 -9.97 8.56
N ILE A 94 25.35 -9.72 7.65
CA ILE A 94 24.78 -8.39 7.38
C ILE A 94 23.27 -8.47 7.55
N ALA A 95 22.74 -7.60 8.39
CA ALA A 95 21.32 -7.35 8.54
C ALA A 95 20.94 -6.08 7.77
N TYR A 96 19.92 -6.14 6.94
CA TYR A 96 19.43 -5.02 6.16
C TYR A 96 18.16 -4.47 6.80
N PHE A 97 18.17 -3.20 7.18
CA PHE A 97 17.00 -2.49 7.69
C PHE A 97 16.52 -1.53 6.63
N PHE A 98 15.26 -1.68 6.19
CA PHE A 98 14.67 -0.88 5.13
C PHE A 98 13.78 0.21 5.68
N PHE A 99 13.89 1.40 5.08
CA PHE A 99 13.15 2.58 5.46
C PHE A 99 12.54 3.23 4.23
N SER A 100 11.33 3.73 4.36
CA SER A 100 10.73 4.61 3.38
C SER A 100 10.14 5.82 4.09
N LYS A 101 10.38 7.01 3.54
CA LYS A 101 9.66 8.19 4.03
C LYS A 101 8.23 8.12 3.49
N PRO A 102 7.22 8.13 4.36
CA PRO A 102 5.84 8.18 3.90
C PRO A 102 5.61 9.37 2.98
N LEU A 103 4.92 9.15 1.87
CA LEU A 103 4.51 10.24 0.99
C LEU A 103 3.50 11.12 1.75
N LYS A 104 3.87 12.36 2.07
CA LYS A 104 2.95 13.29 2.69
C LYS A 104 2.10 13.93 1.60
N ILE A 105 0.87 13.46 1.45
CA ILE A 105 -0.11 14.10 0.57
C ILE A 105 -0.52 15.43 1.19
N THR A 106 -0.14 16.52 0.55
CA THR A 106 -0.45 17.90 1.01
C THR A 106 -1.59 18.53 0.24
N LYS A 107 -2.00 17.93 -0.88
CA LYS A 107 -3.09 18.39 -1.74
C LYS A 107 -3.92 17.18 -2.18
N ALA A 108 -5.23 17.37 -2.23
CA ALA A 108 -6.16 16.38 -2.77
C ALA A 108 -7.17 17.08 -3.66
N GLY A 109 -7.70 16.38 -4.67
CA GLY A 109 -8.78 16.87 -5.50
C GLY A 109 -10.06 16.99 -4.68
N ASN A 110 -10.74 18.14 -4.77
CA ASN A 110 -12.10 18.30 -4.24
C ASN A 110 -13.09 17.80 -5.30
N PHE A 111 -13.84 16.77 -4.97
CA PHE A 111 -14.83 16.15 -5.87
C PHE A 111 -16.27 16.56 -5.55
N SER A 112 -16.50 17.40 -4.54
CA SER A 112 -17.83 17.95 -4.30
C SER A 112 -18.24 18.79 -5.50
N ASN A 113 -19.21 18.29 -6.29
CA ASN A 113 -19.66 18.85 -7.59
C ASN A 113 -18.61 18.84 -8.73
N HIS A 114 -17.54 18.06 -8.60
CA HIS A 114 -16.51 17.89 -9.63
C HIS A 114 -16.31 16.42 -9.98
N TYR A 115 -15.83 16.17 -11.19
CA TYR A 115 -15.57 14.81 -11.68
C TYR A 115 -14.50 14.83 -12.76
N ILE A 116 -13.99 13.65 -13.08
CA ILE A 116 -13.11 13.42 -14.23
C ILE A 116 -13.78 12.42 -15.15
N SER A 117 -13.94 12.78 -16.42
CA SER A 117 -14.26 11.83 -17.49
C SER A 117 -12.97 11.28 -18.06
N VAL A 118 -12.76 9.98 -17.96
CA VAL A 118 -11.54 9.32 -18.42
C VAL A 118 -11.77 8.77 -19.83
N LYS A 119 -10.83 9.04 -20.71
CA LYS A 119 -10.77 8.46 -22.07
C LYS A 119 -9.58 7.53 -22.15
N PHE A 120 -9.82 6.29 -22.50
CA PHE A 120 -8.79 5.28 -22.74
C PHE A 120 -8.46 5.19 -24.22
N PRO A 121 -7.28 4.68 -24.60
CA PRO A 121 -6.97 4.38 -26.00
C PRO A 121 -8.03 3.51 -26.64
N VAL A 122 -8.27 3.71 -27.94
CA VAL A 122 -9.21 2.88 -28.71
C VAL A 122 -8.77 1.42 -28.66
N GLY A 123 -9.73 0.52 -28.40
CA GLY A 123 -9.47 -0.91 -28.24
C GLY A 123 -9.02 -1.33 -26.84
N THR A 124 -9.00 -0.41 -25.87
CA THR A 124 -8.78 -0.79 -24.47
C THR A 124 -9.90 -1.70 -23.99
N PHE A 125 -9.52 -2.82 -23.36
CA PHE A 125 -10.45 -3.78 -22.79
C PHE A 125 -9.96 -4.21 -21.40
N PHE A 126 -10.81 -4.07 -20.40
CA PHE A 126 -10.52 -4.46 -19.04
C PHE A 126 -10.99 -5.90 -18.82
N SER A 127 -10.03 -6.83 -18.75
CA SER A 127 -10.27 -8.21 -18.36
C SER A 127 -10.07 -8.43 -16.87
N SER A 128 -8.86 -8.16 -16.38
CA SER A 128 -8.56 -8.11 -14.94
C SER A 128 -8.06 -6.72 -14.60
N PHE A 129 -8.49 -6.16 -13.48
CA PHE A 129 -8.15 -4.77 -13.14
C PHE A 129 -8.22 -4.50 -11.63
N THR A 130 -7.67 -3.38 -11.26
CA THR A 130 -7.79 -2.79 -9.93
C THR A 130 -8.23 -1.34 -10.08
N TYR A 131 -9.24 -0.93 -9.32
CA TYR A 131 -9.55 0.47 -9.05
C TYR A 131 -9.08 0.79 -7.65
N GLU A 132 -8.32 1.85 -7.46
CA GLU A 132 -7.93 2.29 -6.12
C GLU A 132 -7.92 3.80 -5.99
N ALA A 133 -8.19 4.29 -4.79
CA ALA A 133 -8.14 5.69 -4.45
C ALA A 133 -7.93 5.90 -2.94
N LEU A 134 -7.31 7.01 -2.59
CA LEU A 134 -7.44 7.59 -1.26
C LEU A 134 -8.67 8.49 -1.24
N ILE A 135 -9.61 8.24 -0.35
CA ILE A 135 -10.86 8.99 -0.23
C ILE A 135 -11.03 9.59 1.17
N ASN A 136 -11.63 10.76 1.22
CA ASN A 136 -12.12 11.39 2.45
C ASN A 136 -13.52 11.93 2.16
N VAL A 137 -14.54 11.36 2.79
CA VAL A 137 -15.94 11.67 2.55
C VAL A 137 -16.38 12.77 3.50
N ASP A 138 -16.92 13.87 2.98
CA ASP A 138 -17.42 14.98 3.80
C ASP A 138 -18.80 14.62 4.40
N TYR A 139 -19.68 14.00 3.61
CA TYR A 139 -20.98 13.49 4.04
C TYR A 139 -21.49 12.38 3.10
N PHE A 140 -22.33 11.50 3.61
CA PHE A 140 -22.88 10.37 2.87
C PHE A 140 -24.28 10.72 2.30
N LEU A 141 -24.46 10.43 1.01
CA LEU A 141 -25.74 10.36 0.32
C LEU A 141 -26.03 8.92 -0.09
N ASP A 142 -27.19 8.70 -0.70
CA ASP A 142 -27.62 7.34 -1.08
C ASP A 142 -26.76 6.70 -2.18
N ASN A 143 -25.97 7.46 -2.91
CA ASN A 143 -25.08 6.97 -3.96
C ASN A 143 -23.90 7.92 -4.14
N ASN A 144 -22.79 7.62 -3.48
CA ASN A 144 -21.56 8.40 -3.65
C ASN A 144 -20.59 7.61 -4.54
N THR A 145 -20.50 7.96 -5.81
CA THR A 145 -19.66 7.25 -6.76
C THR A 145 -18.19 7.62 -6.61
N ILE A 146 -17.33 6.65 -6.39
CA ILE A 146 -15.89 6.82 -6.39
C ILE A 146 -15.38 6.78 -7.83
N MET A 147 -15.55 5.66 -8.54
CA MET A 147 -15.18 5.53 -9.95
C MET A 147 -15.84 4.33 -10.61
N GLY A 148 -15.87 4.34 -11.93
CA GLY A 148 -16.29 3.20 -12.76
C GLY A 148 -17.15 3.57 -13.94
N THR A 149 -17.77 2.54 -14.53
CA THR A 149 -18.67 2.62 -15.68
C THR A 149 -20.07 2.15 -15.30
N GLU A 150 -21.08 3.00 -15.51
CA GLU A 150 -22.49 2.68 -15.19
C GLU A 150 -22.94 1.38 -15.89
N GLY A 151 -23.70 0.58 -15.15
CA GLY A 151 -24.23 -0.70 -15.64
C GLY A 151 -23.19 -1.80 -15.83
N VAL A 152 -21.91 -1.54 -15.56
CA VAL A 152 -20.83 -2.51 -15.74
C VAL A 152 -20.13 -2.80 -14.41
N MET A 153 -19.32 -1.87 -13.93
CA MET A 153 -18.59 -2.00 -12.68
C MET A 153 -18.30 -0.62 -12.09
N ILE A 154 -18.85 -0.38 -10.92
CA ILE A 154 -18.69 0.88 -10.17
C ILE A 154 -18.25 0.55 -8.76
N LEU A 155 -17.27 1.27 -8.27
CA LEU A 155 -16.97 1.36 -6.85
C LEU A 155 -17.66 2.61 -6.29
N ARG A 156 -18.58 2.42 -5.34
CA ARG A 156 -19.39 3.50 -4.75
C ARG A 156 -19.64 3.28 -3.26
N ILE A 157 -20.28 4.25 -2.62
CA ILE A 157 -20.71 4.22 -1.23
C ILE A 157 -22.21 4.44 -1.20
N GLY A 158 -22.94 3.52 -0.58
CA GLY A 158 -24.40 3.57 -0.47
C GLY A 158 -25.14 3.22 -1.75
N ASP A 159 -26.37 2.75 -1.60
CA ASP A 159 -27.34 2.56 -2.68
C ASP A 159 -28.77 2.62 -2.16
N ALA A 160 -29.57 3.55 -2.71
CA ALA A 160 -31.01 3.64 -2.46
C ALA A 160 -31.84 2.69 -3.33
N GLY A 161 -31.22 2.04 -4.32
CA GLY A 161 -31.89 1.15 -5.29
C GLY A 161 -32.11 -0.26 -4.77
N GLY A 162 -32.19 -1.23 -5.68
CA GLY A 162 -32.68 -2.58 -5.46
C GLY A 162 -31.97 -3.47 -4.43
N GLY A 163 -30.92 -3.02 -3.77
CA GLY A 163 -30.21 -3.79 -2.75
C GLY A 163 -30.14 -3.13 -1.39
N ILE A 164 -30.52 -1.88 -1.28
CA ILE A 164 -30.48 -1.02 -0.08
C ILE A 164 -29.15 -1.19 0.67
N THR A 165 -28.09 -0.66 0.11
CA THR A 165 -26.81 -0.55 0.80
C THR A 165 -26.86 0.70 1.68
N PRO A 166 -26.57 0.60 3.01
CA PRO A 166 -26.49 1.77 3.88
C PRO A 166 -25.57 2.84 3.32
N LYS A 167 -25.87 4.11 3.58
CA LYS A 167 -25.21 5.29 2.98
C LYS A 167 -23.70 5.35 3.21
N ASP A 168 -23.20 4.70 4.23
CA ASP A 168 -21.83 4.69 4.70
C ASP A 168 -21.05 3.40 4.38
N TYR A 169 -21.64 2.50 3.59
CA TYR A 169 -21.03 1.22 3.21
C TYR A 169 -20.50 1.24 1.77
N LEU A 170 -19.26 0.77 1.58
CA LEU A 170 -18.73 0.53 0.24
C LEU A 170 -19.50 -0.59 -0.48
N GLU A 171 -19.68 -0.39 -1.76
CA GLU A 171 -20.39 -1.31 -2.64
C GLU A 171 -19.71 -1.38 -4.00
N VAL A 172 -19.72 -2.57 -4.58
CA VAL A 172 -19.55 -2.77 -6.02
C VAL A 172 -20.94 -2.86 -6.62
N ALA A 173 -21.18 -2.10 -7.68
CA ALA A 173 -22.44 -2.08 -8.40
C ALA A 173 -22.22 -2.18 -9.91
N GLY A 174 -23.22 -2.66 -10.63
CA GLY A 174 -23.20 -2.78 -12.08
C GLY A 174 -23.85 -4.07 -12.55
N ARG A 175 -23.10 -4.92 -13.24
CA ARG A 175 -23.60 -6.24 -13.68
C ARG A 175 -23.98 -7.13 -12.50
N GLN A 176 -23.30 -6.94 -11.37
CA GLN A 176 -23.61 -7.56 -10.09
C GLN A 176 -23.34 -6.58 -8.95
N ASN A 177 -24.01 -6.79 -7.82
CA ASN A 177 -23.88 -5.91 -6.67
C ASN A 177 -23.51 -6.70 -5.42
N TYR A 178 -22.52 -6.22 -4.68
CA TYR A 178 -22.19 -6.69 -3.34
C TYR A 178 -21.53 -5.57 -2.52
N ARG A 179 -21.60 -5.68 -1.20
CA ARG A 179 -21.15 -4.62 -0.30
C ARG A 179 -20.29 -5.17 0.83
N VAL A 180 -19.56 -4.26 1.46
CA VAL A 180 -18.87 -4.52 2.72
C VAL A 180 -19.87 -4.67 3.88
N THR A 181 -19.38 -5.14 5.02
CA THR A 181 -20.18 -5.32 6.25
C THR A 181 -19.84 -4.31 7.35
N LYS A 182 -18.89 -3.41 7.08
CA LYS A 182 -18.44 -2.39 8.01
C LYS A 182 -18.67 -1.00 7.40
N PRO A 183 -19.10 0.01 8.20
CA PRO A 183 -19.28 1.38 7.70
C PRO A 183 -17.95 2.11 7.55
N LEU A 184 -17.93 3.10 6.68
CA LEU A 184 -16.94 4.18 6.65
C LEU A 184 -17.38 5.31 7.60
N LEU A 185 -16.46 6.18 7.96
CA LEU A 185 -16.73 7.41 8.73
C LEU A 185 -16.42 8.63 7.87
N THR A 186 -17.17 9.70 8.07
CA THR A 186 -16.90 10.99 7.44
C THR A 186 -15.62 11.62 7.98
N ASN A 187 -15.01 12.51 7.18
CA ASN A 187 -13.81 13.28 7.56
C ASN A 187 -12.60 12.41 7.95
N ARG A 188 -12.56 11.17 7.46
CA ARG A 188 -11.45 10.24 7.65
C ARG A 188 -10.93 9.75 6.30
N TRP A 189 -9.61 9.70 6.17
CA TRP A 189 -8.96 9.14 5.00
C TRP A 189 -8.98 7.61 5.02
N TYR A 190 -9.36 7.02 3.89
CA TYR A 190 -9.31 5.58 3.63
C TYR A 190 -8.64 5.34 2.29
N HIS A 191 -7.73 4.39 2.23
CA HIS A 191 -7.35 3.77 0.98
C HIS A 191 -8.39 2.70 0.66
N VAL A 192 -9.05 2.84 -0.47
CA VAL A 192 -10.05 1.87 -0.94
C VAL A 192 -9.61 1.27 -2.25
N ALA A 193 -9.81 -0.03 -2.42
CA ALA A 193 -9.54 -0.70 -3.68
C ALA A 193 -10.62 -1.73 -4.01
N LEU A 194 -10.90 -1.87 -5.31
CA LEU A 194 -11.67 -2.93 -5.91
C LEU A 194 -10.77 -3.70 -6.86
N THR A 195 -10.65 -5.00 -6.66
CA THR A 195 -9.94 -5.88 -7.59
C THR A 195 -10.92 -6.79 -8.32
N TYR A 196 -10.64 -7.08 -9.57
CA TYR A 196 -11.31 -8.13 -10.35
C TYR A 196 -10.27 -8.97 -11.09
N ASP A 197 -10.37 -10.28 -10.99
CA ASP A 197 -9.55 -11.25 -11.67
C ASP A 197 -10.42 -12.14 -12.56
N GLN A 198 -10.40 -11.92 -13.88
CA GLN A 198 -11.24 -12.63 -14.84
C GLN A 198 -11.00 -14.14 -14.85
N PRO A 199 -9.76 -14.66 -14.83
CA PRO A 199 -9.53 -16.11 -14.85
C PRO A 199 -10.20 -16.87 -13.72
N THR A 200 -10.32 -16.26 -12.54
CA THR A 200 -10.96 -16.88 -11.37
C THR A 200 -12.37 -16.38 -11.11
N GLY A 201 -12.81 -15.31 -11.78
CA GLY A 201 -14.07 -14.62 -11.53
C GLY A 201 -14.12 -13.90 -10.17
N LYS A 202 -13.02 -13.83 -9.44
CA LYS A 202 -12.99 -13.28 -8.08
C LYS A 202 -12.94 -11.77 -8.08
N THR A 203 -13.71 -11.17 -7.20
CA THR A 203 -13.65 -9.75 -6.88
C THR A 203 -13.35 -9.54 -5.40
N GLY A 204 -12.79 -8.38 -5.06
CA GLY A 204 -12.51 -8.02 -3.67
C GLY A 204 -12.58 -6.51 -3.44
N ILE A 205 -13.23 -6.11 -2.34
CA ILE A 205 -13.16 -4.75 -1.81
C ILE A 205 -12.18 -4.73 -0.66
N TYR A 206 -11.22 -3.82 -0.73
CA TYR A 206 -10.20 -3.63 0.30
C TYR A 206 -10.29 -2.23 0.88
N VAL A 207 -10.08 -2.11 2.19
CA VAL A 207 -10.00 -0.84 2.90
C VAL A 207 -8.74 -0.84 3.76
N ASN A 208 -7.85 0.12 3.54
CA ASN A 208 -6.55 0.22 4.21
C ASN A 208 -5.73 -1.08 4.16
N GLY A 209 -5.78 -1.79 3.01
CA GLY A 209 -5.09 -3.06 2.78
C GLY A 209 -5.79 -4.31 3.33
N GLU A 210 -6.85 -4.16 4.15
CA GLU A 210 -7.64 -5.28 4.66
C GLU A 210 -8.79 -5.61 3.70
N LYS A 211 -8.99 -6.89 3.37
CA LYS A 211 -10.15 -7.33 2.57
C LYS A 211 -11.42 -7.28 3.41
N TRP A 212 -12.36 -6.40 3.03
CA TRP A 212 -13.64 -6.22 3.74
C TRP A 212 -14.80 -6.99 3.11
N ALA A 213 -14.73 -7.27 1.81
CA ALA A 213 -15.72 -8.08 1.11
C ALA A 213 -15.11 -8.73 -0.13
N GLY A 214 -15.81 -9.71 -0.68
CA GLY A 214 -15.45 -10.34 -1.93
C GLY A 214 -16.59 -11.17 -2.47
N SER A 215 -16.52 -11.50 -3.76
CA SER A 215 -17.46 -12.34 -4.47
C SER A 215 -16.71 -13.18 -5.50
N ASP A 216 -17.29 -14.32 -5.85
CA ASP A 216 -16.81 -15.23 -6.90
C ASP A 216 -17.61 -15.01 -8.21
N TRP A 217 -18.13 -13.83 -8.42
CA TRP A 217 -18.89 -13.50 -9.61
C TRP A 217 -17.98 -13.26 -10.80
N GLY A 218 -18.05 -14.14 -11.78
CA GLY A 218 -17.47 -13.86 -13.07
C GLY A 218 -18.26 -12.76 -13.76
N ILE A 219 -17.58 -11.72 -14.19
CA ILE A 219 -18.06 -10.82 -15.22
C ILE A 219 -17.19 -11.01 -16.46
N ASP A 220 -17.77 -10.87 -17.64
CA ASP A 220 -16.94 -10.66 -18.81
C ASP A 220 -16.23 -9.31 -18.69
N GLY A 221 -15.03 -9.21 -19.23
CA GLY A 221 -14.36 -7.92 -19.32
C GLY A 221 -15.23 -6.89 -20.07
N PHE A 222 -14.78 -5.65 -20.09
CA PHE A 222 -15.55 -4.57 -20.73
C PHE A 222 -14.65 -3.51 -21.37
N ASP A 223 -15.21 -2.80 -22.35
CA ASP A 223 -14.63 -1.59 -22.91
C ASP A 223 -14.94 -0.39 -21.98
N PRO A 224 -13.93 0.24 -21.37
CA PRO A 224 -14.15 1.39 -20.51
C PRO A 224 -14.60 2.64 -21.27
N ASN A 225 -14.47 2.66 -22.58
CA ASN A 225 -14.98 3.73 -23.45
C ASN A 225 -16.41 3.46 -23.98
N SER A 226 -17.10 2.45 -23.44
CA SER A 226 -18.50 2.19 -23.81
C SER A 226 -19.38 3.46 -23.74
N ASP A 227 -20.59 3.41 -24.26
CA ASP A 227 -21.53 4.55 -24.31
C ASP A 227 -21.72 5.28 -22.96
N MET A 228 -21.59 4.55 -21.85
CA MET A 228 -21.69 5.13 -20.50
C MET A 228 -20.38 5.80 -20.05
N GLY A 229 -19.26 5.51 -20.68
CA GLY A 229 -17.93 6.04 -20.34
C GLY A 229 -17.44 5.66 -18.93
N PHE A 230 -16.17 6.00 -18.67
CA PHE A 230 -15.55 5.81 -17.36
C PHE A 230 -15.41 7.16 -16.64
N TYR A 231 -15.86 7.22 -15.40
CA TYR A 231 -15.82 8.44 -14.60
C TYR A 231 -15.20 8.21 -13.22
N ILE A 232 -14.59 9.26 -12.69
CA ILE A 232 -14.13 9.39 -11.32
C ILE A 232 -14.93 10.51 -10.67
N GLY A 233 -15.50 10.24 -9.49
CA GLY A 233 -16.29 11.22 -8.73
C GLY A 233 -17.77 11.31 -9.13
N ARG A 234 -18.19 10.60 -10.13
CA ARG A 234 -19.61 10.45 -10.52
C ARG A 234 -19.79 9.24 -11.47
N ILE A 235 -21.00 9.02 -11.97
CA ILE A 235 -21.30 8.17 -13.13
C ILE A 235 -21.86 9.00 -14.27
N TYR A 236 -22.07 8.39 -15.43
CA TYR A 236 -22.84 8.99 -16.52
C TYR A 236 -24.25 9.32 -16.06
N GLY A 237 -24.61 10.58 -16.16
CA GLY A 237 -25.88 11.08 -15.68
C GLY A 237 -26.99 10.91 -16.69
N PHE A 238 -27.69 9.79 -16.66
CA PHE A 238 -28.86 9.65 -17.47
C PHE A 238 -30.11 9.32 -16.63
N LYS A 239 -30.67 8.15 -16.65
CA LYS A 239 -31.96 7.81 -16.03
C LYS A 239 -31.98 7.98 -14.49
N TRP A 240 -30.86 7.76 -13.81
CA TRP A 240 -30.77 7.70 -12.35
C TRP A 240 -29.97 8.87 -11.74
N GLY A 241 -29.61 9.87 -12.54
CA GLY A 241 -28.78 11.01 -12.13
C GLY A 241 -27.29 10.67 -12.05
N GLU A 242 -26.49 11.67 -11.75
CA GLU A 242 -25.02 11.60 -11.82
C GLU A 242 -24.36 10.93 -10.60
N ARG A 243 -25.05 10.87 -9.48
CA ARG A 243 -24.59 10.25 -8.22
C ARG A 243 -23.19 10.71 -7.81
N PRO A 244 -22.98 12.02 -7.59
CA PRO A 244 -21.66 12.56 -7.37
C PRO A 244 -21.04 12.10 -6.04
N PHE A 245 -19.72 12.05 -6.01
CA PHE A 245 -18.96 11.91 -4.77
C PHE A 245 -18.93 13.28 -4.03
N HIS A 246 -18.99 13.24 -2.71
CA HIS A 246 -18.92 14.42 -1.87
C HIS A 246 -17.74 14.30 -0.90
N GLY A 247 -16.61 14.91 -1.26
CA GLY A 247 -15.40 14.82 -0.48
C GLY A 247 -14.14 15.04 -1.31
N LYS A 248 -13.06 14.50 -0.83
CA LYS A 248 -11.72 14.62 -1.42
C LYS A 248 -11.21 13.28 -1.88
N MET A 249 -10.49 13.26 -3.00
CA MET A 249 -9.78 12.08 -3.49
C MET A 249 -8.34 12.42 -3.85
N SER A 250 -7.47 11.41 -3.70
CA SER A 250 -6.08 11.46 -4.12
C SER A 250 -5.63 10.04 -4.51
N GLU A 251 -4.48 9.94 -5.17
CA GLU A 251 -3.88 8.65 -5.56
C GLU A 251 -4.88 7.73 -6.29
N VAL A 252 -5.66 8.30 -7.21
CA VAL A 252 -6.62 7.52 -8.01
C VAL A 252 -5.88 6.78 -9.10
N ARG A 253 -6.03 5.47 -9.15
CA ARG A 253 -5.36 4.57 -10.09
C ARG A 253 -6.33 3.53 -10.64
#